data_45a08ba6ac9c4dce37150808499f6796
#
_entry.id   45a08ba6ac9c4dce37150808499f6796
#
_cell.length_a   1.000
_cell.length_b   1.000
_cell.length_c   1.000
_cell.angle_alpha   90.00
_cell.angle_beta   90.00
_cell.angle_gamma   90.00
#
_symmetry.space_group_name_H-M   'P 1'
#
loop_
_entity.id
_entity.type
_entity.pdbx_description
1 polymer ?
#
loop_
_entity_poly.entity_id
_entity_poly.type
_entity_poly.pdbx_seq_one_letter_code
_entity_poly.pdbx_strand_id
1 'polypeptide(L)'
;MPDISVIIISHNKPVFVKEAVQSVLGQTHQNWEAVLMDSGVLYEKKFFDYLSDPRIKVMPTGETREQAASLLMTSWCFNRLLNSGTLRGELILYLCDDDIFYPEAFATFWNYYVQHNREPDAMYSSQDIGVVDPSGRTQIVGQRIARRPAGKFCRGAKLDCKVDYLQFCHTARILEKYRSAYKTDQYHTEDRRERHHADGIFMERIGNLTTVHPIPKVLSVNRRTADSVNLEYATTPIGRALATIKAKAKGARERLFRPKPY
;
A
#
# COMPACT_ATOMS: atom_id res chain seq x y z
N MET A 1 -17.39 5.69 16.05
CA MET A 1 -16.88 5.26 14.75
C MET A 1 -15.37 5.47 14.74
N PRO A 2 -14.58 4.63 14.08
CA PRO A 2 -13.15 4.87 13.96
C PRO A 2 -12.87 6.15 13.14
N ASP A 3 -11.76 6.80 13.44
CA ASP A 3 -11.29 7.96 12.68
C ASP A 3 -10.63 7.50 11.38
N ILE A 4 -9.96 6.34 11.43
CA ILE A 4 -9.13 5.81 10.34
C ILE A 4 -9.51 4.36 10.05
N SER A 5 -9.71 4.03 8.77
CA SER A 5 -9.73 2.66 8.27
C SER A 5 -8.44 2.36 7.51
N VAL A 6 -7.81 1.23 7.80
CA VAL A 6 -6.61 0.77 7.09
C VAL A 6 -6.94 -0.47 6.28
N ILE A 7 -6.63 -0.42 4.99
CA ILE A 7 -6.70 -1.59 4.12
C ILE A 7 -5.32 -2.23 4.08
N ILE A 8 -5.22 -3.49 4.50
CA ILE A 8 -3.99 -4.28 4.45
C ILE A 8 -4.18 -5.39 3.42
N ILE A 9 -3.31 -5.46 2.42
CA ILE A 9 -3.32 -6.54 1.43
C ILE A 9 -2.14 -7.46 1.65
N SER A 10 -2.42 -8.76 1.81
CA SER A 10 -1.43 -9.82 2.00
C SER A 10 -1.36 -10.74 0.78
N HIS A 11 -0.16 -11.16 0.41
CA HIS A 11 0.07 -12.16 -0.63
C HIS A 11 1.30 -13.03 -0.34
N ASN A 12 1.11 -14.11 0.43
CA ASN A 12 2.13 -15.15 0.66
C ASN A 12 3.48 -14.68 1.24
N LYS A 13 3.51 -13.58 2.01
CA LYS A 13 4.69 -13.06 2.68
C LYS A 13 4.55 -13.10 4.22
N PRO A 14 4.60 -14.28 4.85
CA PRO A 14 4.22 -14.46 6.26
C PRO A 14 5.08 -13.65 7.24
N VAL A 15 6.37 -13.45 6.97
CA VAL A 15 7.25 -12.67 7.83
C VAL A 15 6.90 -11.18 7.72
N PHE A 16 6.81 -10.69 6.50
CA PHE A 16 6.58 -9.28 6.24
C PHE A 16 5.19 -8.81 6.68
N VAL A 17 4.14 -9.63 6.44
CA VAL A 17 2.78 -9.25 6.85
C VAL A 17 2.65 -9.16 8.38
N LYS A 18 3.41 -9.95 9.15
CA LYS A 18 3.48 -9.79 10.61
C LYS A 18 4.02 -8.43 11.00
N GLU A 19 5.11 -7.99 10.37
CA GLU A 19 5.71 -6.69 10.64
C GLU A 19 4.81 -5.53 10.19
N ALA A 20 4.16 -5.67 9.03
CA ALA A 20 3.16 -4.72 8.55
C ALA A 20 2.01 -4.56 9.57
N VAL A 21 1.43 -5.65 10.05
CA VAL A 21 0.38 -5.64 11.07
C VAL A 21 0.88 -5.07 12.39
N GLN A 22 2.10 -5.42 12.84
CA GLN A 22 2.69 -4.83 14.04
C GLN A 22 2.87 -3.32 13.92
N SER A 23 3.18 -2.80 12.74
CA SER A 23 3.27 -1.37 12.52
C SER A 23 1.92 -0.64 12.65
N VAL A 24 0.81 -1.32 12.36
CA VAL A 24 -0.55 -0.81 12.59
C VAL A 24 -0.92 -0.88 14.07
N LEU A 25 -0.64 -2.00 14.73
CA LEU A 25 -0.89 -2.17 16.16
C LEU A 25 -0.09 -1.16 17.01
N GLY A 26 1.12 -0.81 16.57
CA GLY A 26 2.03 0.14 17.24
C GLY A 26 1.73 1.62 16.98
N GLN A 27 0.63 1.97 16.32
CA GLN A 27 0.28 3.37 16.06
C GLN A 27 -0.06 4.12 17.35
N THR A 28 0.39 5.36 17.46
CA THR A 28 0.10 6.22 18.61
C THR A 28 -1.34 6.72 18.66
N HIS A 29 -1.97 6.92 17.52
CA HIS A 29 -3.40 7.18 17.42
C HIS A 29 -4.17 5.86 17.50
N GLN A 30 -5.10 5.74 18.45
CA GLN A 30 -5.72 4.45 18.77
C GLN A 30 -7.13 4.25 18.19
N ASN A 31 -7.79 5.32 17.68
CA ASN A 31 -9.14 5.23 17.12
C ASN A 31 -9.12 4.84 15.64
N TRP A 32 -8.72 3.59 15.37
CA TRP A 32 -8.65 3.04 14.02
C TRP A 32 -9.26 1.64 13.94
N GLU A 33 -9.58 1.22 12.74
CA GLU A 33 -9.87 -0.17 12.37
C GLU A 33 -8.99 -0.58 11.20
N ALA A 34 -8.78 -1.87 11.01
CA ALA A 34 -8.09 -2.41 9.85
C ALA A 34 -8.84 -3.61 9.26
N VAL A 35 -8.80 -3.71 7.94
CA VAL A 35 -9.26 -4.90 7.22
C VAL A 35 -8.08 -5.48 6.46
N LEU A 36 -7.65 -6.67 6.88
CA LEU A 36 -6.62 -7.45 6.20
C LEU A 36 -7.29 -8.42 5.24
N MET A 37 -7.03 -8.26 3.94
CA MET A 37 -7.48 -9.18 2.91
C MET A 37 -6.31 -10.00 2.40
N ASP A 38 -6.39 -11.33 2.55
CA ASP A 38 -5.36 -12.24 2.05
C ASP A 38 -5.71 -12.74 0.65
N SER A 39 -4.89 -12.36 -0.33
CA SER A 39 -4.99 -12.81 -1.72
C SER A 39 -4.11 -14.04 -2.01
N GLY A 40 -3.51 -14.61 -0.98
CA GLY A 40 -2.69 -15.80 -1.03
C GLY A 40 -3.35 -17.01 -0.37
N VAL A 41 -2.54 -17.79 0.31
CA VAL A 41 -2.97 -19.02 1.00
C VAL A 41 -2.81 -18.94 2.53
N LEU A 42 -2.44 -17.79 3.07
CA LEU A 42 -2.14 -17.65 4.50
C LEU A 42 -3.42 -17.75 5.34
N TYR A 43 -4.53 -17.20 4.84
CA TYR A 43 -5.84 -17.29 5.52
C TYR A 43 -6.30 -18.75 5.65
N GLU A 44 -6.25 -19.52 4.56
CA GLU A 44 -6.65 -20.92 4.53
C GLU A 44 -5.79 -21.79 5.46
N LYS A 45 -4.51 -21.41 5.64
CA LYS A 45 -3.57 -22.04 6.55
C LYS A 45 -3.70 -21.60 7.99
N LYS A 46 -4.72 -20.81 8.32
CA LYS A 46 -4.95 -20.24 9.65
C LYS A 46 -3.76 -19.43 10.18
N PHE A 47 -2.97 -18.86 9.28
CA PHE A 47 -1.78 -18.10 9.65
C PHE A 47 -2.11 -16.88 10.51
N PHE A 48 -3.30 -16.30 10.35
CA PHE A 48 -3.73 -15.09 11.07
C PHE A 48 -4.43 -15.36 12.40
N ASP A 49 -4.54 -16.62 12.86
CA ASP A 49 -5.19 -16.98 14.13
C ASP A 49 -4.49 -16.35 15.36
N TYR A 50 -3.26 -15.86 15.19
CA TYR A 50 -2.56 -15.11 16.26
C TYR A 50 -3.10 -13.68 16.47
N LEU A 51 -3.90 -13.16 15.55
CA LEU A 51 -4.44 -11.82 15.62
C LEU A 51 -5.69 -11.82 16.51
N SER A 52 -5.55 -11.28 17.71
CA SER A 52 -6.63 -11.19 18.68
C SER A 52 -7.18 -9.77 18.88
N ASP A 53 -6.58 -8.74 18.25
CA ASP A 53 -7.05 -7.36 18.36
C ASP A 53 -8.39 -7.20 17.61
N PRO A 54 -9.48 -6.81 18.30
CA PRO A 54 -10.82 -6.72 17.70
C PRO A 54 -10.95 -5.63 16.64
N ARG A 55 -9.99 -4.72 16.55
CA ARG A 55 -9.95 -3.69 15.51
C ARG A 55 -9.49 -4.23 14.15
N ILE A 56 -8.88 -5.43 14.10
CA ILE A 56 -8.40 -6.05 12.86
C ILE A 56 -9.36 -7.15 12.45
N LYS A 57 -9.97 -6.98 11.29
CA LYS A 57 -10.77 -8.02 10.63
C LYS A 57 -9.94 -8.67 9.53
N VAL A 58 -9.78 -9.98 9.59
CA VAL A 58 -9.10 -10.76 8.54
C VAL A 58 -10.13 -11.44 7.67
N MET A 59 -9.92 -11.41 6.36
CA MET A 59 -10.81 -12.07 5.40
C MET A 59 -10.06 -12.56 4.16
N PRO A 60 -10.50 -13.69 3.55
CA PRO A 60 -9.98 -14.15 2.28
C PRO A 60 -10.56 -13.32 1.14
N THR A 61 -9.91 -13.36 -0.02
CA THR A 61 -10.50 -12.80 -1.24
C THR A 61 -11.72 -13.61 -1.69
N GLY A 62 -11.70 -14.91 -1.48
CA GLY A 62 -12.73 -15.82 -1.98
C GLY A 62 -12.65 -16.12 -3.48
N GLU A 63 -11.56 -15.68 -4.15
CA GLU A 63 -11.38 -15.87 -5.59
C GLU A 63 -10.66 -17.19 -5.91
N THR A 64 -11.01 -17.79 -7.05
CA THR A 64 -10.29 -18.95 -7.56
C THR A 64 -8.93 -18.55 -8.12
N ARG A 65 -8.02 -19.54 -8.26
CA ARG A 65 -6.70 -19.30 -8.88
C ARG A 65 -6.81 -18.76 -10.31
N GLU A 66 -7.80 -19.17 -11.08
CA GLU A 66 -8.00 -18.72 -12.45
C GLU A 66 -8.43 -17.26 -12.49
N GLN A 67 -9.39 -16.86 -11.64
CA GLN A 67 -9.78 -15.46 -11.48
C GLN A 67 -8.61 -14.61 -11.04
N ALA A 68 -7.87 -15.04 -10.01
CA ALA A 68 -6.68 -14.36 -9.53
C ALA A 68 -5.58 -14.19 -10.61
N ALA A 69 -5.46 -15.16 -11.53
CA ALA A 69 -4.47 -15.10 -12.61
C ALA A 69 -4.77 -14.02 -13.67
N SER A 70 -6.03 -13.65 -13.85
CA SER A 70 -6.46 -12.65 -14.83
C SER A 70 -6.49 -11.22 -14.31
N LEU A 71 -6.56 -11.03 -12.99
CA LEU A 71 -6.74 -9.73 -12.34
C LEU A 71 -5.45 -9.17 -11.74
N LEU A 72 -5.39 -7.86 -11.62
CA LEU A 72 -4.44 -7.19 -10.74
C LEU A 72 -4.97 -7.26 -9.31
N MET A 73 -4.61 -8.34 -8.60
CA MET A 73 -5.23 -8.72 -7.32
C MET A 73 -5.20 -7.63 -6.26
N THR A 74 -4.12 -6.85 -6.16
CA THR A 74 -4.05 -5.73 -5.21
C THR A 74 -5.14 -4.70 -5.48
N SER A 75 -5.30 -4.29 -6.74
CA SER A 75 -6.34 -3.34 -7.15
C SER A 75 -7.74 -3.91 -6.96
N TRP A 76 -7.92 -5.18 -7.29
CA TRP A 76 -9.18 -5.88 -7.10
C TRP A 76 -9.58 -5.93 -5.61
N CYS A 77 -8.64 -6.26 -4.73
CA CYS A 77 -8.86 -6.24 -3.28
C CYS A 77 -9.24 -4.85 -2.77
N PHE A 78 -8.56 -3.80 -3.24
CA PHE A 78 -8.88 -2.43 -2.89
C PHE A 78 -10.31 -2.06 -3.32
N ASN A 79 -10.67 -2.31 -4.58
CA ASN A 79 -12.01 -2.04 -5.09
C ASN A 79 -13.09 -2.77 -4.28
N ARG A 80 -12.87 -4.04 -3.99
CA ARG A 80 -13.80 -4.85 -3.20
C ARG A 80 -14.01 -4.28 -1.79
N LEU A 81 -12.93 -3.89 -1.10
CA LEU A 81 -13.02 -3.33 0.24
C LEU A 81 -13.65 -1.93 0.24
N LEU A 82 -13.29 -1.07 -0.70
CA LEU A 82 -13.88 0.27 -0.83
C LEU A 82 -15.38 0.24 -1.14
N ASN A 83 -15.88 -0.81 -1.78
CA ASN A 83 -17.29 -1.01 -2.09
C ASN A 83 -18.06 -1.87 -1.08
N SER A 84 -17.37 -2.48 -0.11
CA SER A 84 -17.99 -3.47 0.80
C SER A 84 -18.85 -2.87 1.91
N GLY A 85 -18.69 -1.57 2.20
CA GLY A 85 -19.28 -0.92 3.38
C GLY A 85 -18.67 -1.37 4.72
N THR A 86 -17.56 -2.16 4.69
CA THR A 86 -16.89 -2.61 5.91
C THR A 86 -15.98 -1.54 6.52
N LEU A 87 -15.50 -0.60 5.72
CA LEU A 87 -14.66 0.51 6.15
C LEU A 87 -15.53 1.63 6.71
N ARG A 88 -15.36 1.96 7.98
CA ARG A 88 -16.18 2.93 8.72
C ARG A 88 -15.42 4.19 9.09
N GLY A 89 -14.09 4.19 8.90
CA GLY A 89 -13.23 5.33 9.19
C GLY A 89 -13.47 6.49 8.24
N GLU A 90 -13.31 7.69 8.77
CA GLU A 90 -13.41 8.92 7.99
C GLU A 90 -12.25 9.07 7.01
N LEU A 91 -11.05 8.62 7.40
CA LEU A 91 -9.86 8.52 6.57
C LEU A 91 -9.57 7.07 6.20
N ILE A 92 -9.09 6.87 4.98
CA ILE A 92 -8.71 5.55 4.44
C ILE A 92 -7.23 5.57 4.08
N LEU A 93 -6.47 4.60 4.61
CA LEU A 93 -5.07 4.36 4.33
C LEU A 93 -4.86 2.97 3.75
N TYR A 94 -3.73 2.79 3.07
CA TYR A 94 -3.36 1.57 2.35
C TYR A 94 -2.02 1.04 2.84
N LEU A 95 -1.93 -0.28 3.05
CA LEU A 95 -0.72 -0.96 3.45
C LEU A 95 -0.57 -2.27 2.69
N CYS A 96 0.54 -2.44 1.99
CA CYS A 96 0.93 -3.73 1.44
C CYS A 96 1.70 -4.55 2.48
N ASP A 97 1.70 -5.87 2.29
CA ASP A 97 2.27 -6.81 3.26
C ASP A 97 3.78 -6.66 3.51
N ASP A 98 4.51 -6.04 2.60
CA ASP A 98 5.95 -5.81 2.73
C ASP A 98 6.33 -4.41 3.20
N ASP A 99 5.35 -3.55 3.49
CA ASP A 99 5.56 -2.16 3.90
C ASP A 99 5.30 -1.94 5.40
N ILE A 100 5.70 -0.77 5.94
CA ILE A 100 5.54 -0.42 7.35
C ILE A 100 5.13 1.03 7.50
N PHE A 101 4.22 1.33 8.44
CA PHE A 101 4.00 2.68 8.96
C PHE A 101 4.92 2.98 10.14
N TYR A 102 5.39 4.21 10.26
CA TYR A 102 6.00 4.71 11.49
C TYR A 102 4.94 4.95 12.57
N PRO A 103 5.28 4.88 13.86
CA PRO A 103 4.30 4.92 14.96
C PRO A 103 3.37 6.14 14.98
N GLU A 104 3.82 7.26 14.49
CA GLU A 104 3.06 8.51 14.45
C GLU A 104 2.28 8.76 13.15
N ALA A 105 2.24 7.79 12.23
CA ALA A 105 1.64 7.98 10.92
C ALA A 105 0.15 8.35 11.02
N PHE A 106 -0.63 7.57 11.75
CA PHE A 106 -2.07 7.80 11.90
C PHE A 106 -2.38 9.12 12.60
N ALA A 107 -1.66 9.38 13.72
CA ALA A 107 -1.80 10.64 14.43
C ALA A 107 -1.48 11.85 13.54
N THR A 108 -0.47 11.73 12.67
CA THR A 108 -0.08 12.82 11.79
C THR A 108 -1.14 13.09 10.73
N PHE A 109 -1.67 12.06 10.05
CA PHE A 109 -2.74 12.23 9.07
C PHE A 109 -4.01 12.79 9.72
N TRP A 110 -4.42 12.21 10.86
CA TRP A 110 -5.62 12.66 11.57
C TRP A 110 -5.51 14.11 12.07
N ASN A 111 -4.41 14.46 12.74
CA ASN A 111 -4.20 15.80 13.24
C ASN A 111 -4.14 16.83 12.11
N TYR A 112 -3.47 16.50 10.99
CA TYR A 112 -3.47 17.37 9.82
C TYR A 112 -4.89 17.63 9.32
N TYR A 113 -5.67 16.57 9.17
CA TYR A 113 -7.06 16.65 8.72
C TYR A 113 -7.94 17.51 9.64
N VAL A 114 -7.87 17.29 10.95
CA VAL A 114 -8.62 18.06 11.95
C VAL A 114 -8.18 19.53 11.99
N GLN A 115 -6.88 19.79 11.96
CA GLN A 115 -6.34 21.16 11.96
C GLN A 115 -6.73 21.96 10.72
N HIS A 116 -7.09 21.30 9.64
CA HIS A 116 -7.62 21.92 8.42
C HIS A 116 -9.16 21.80 8.33
N ASN A 117 -9.86 21.81 9.47
CA ASN A 117 -11.32 21.79 9.58
C ASN A 117 -11.98 20.60 8.84
N ARG A 118 -11.26 19.48 8.70
CA ARG A 118 -11.70 18.29 7.95
C ARG A 118 -12.04 18.58 6.47
N GLU A 119 -11.45 19.62 5.90
CA GLU A 119 -11.66 19.97 4.49
C GLU A 119 -10.86 19.12 3.50
N PRO A 120 -9.60 18.72 3.78
CA PRO A 120 -8.80 17.95 2.83
C PRO A 120 -9.44 16.59 2.53
N ASP A 121 -9.80 16.36 1.27
CA ASP A 121 -10.31 15.04 0.82
C ASP A 121 -9.20 14.06 0.49
N ALA A 122 -7.98 14.54 0.23
CA ALA A 122 -6.83 13.70 -0.05
C ALA A 122 -5.53 14.34 0.46
N MET A 123 -4.67 13.50 0.99
CA MET A 123 -3.36 13.86 1.56
C MET A 123 -2.32 12.83 1.17
N TYR A 124 -1.05 13.20 1.17
CA TYR A 124 0.04 12.24 1.01
C TYR A 124 1.26 12.66 1.83
N SER A 125 1.98 11.67 2.35
CA SER A 125 3.15 11.90 3.19
C SER A 125 4.46 11.65 2.44
N SER A 126 5.58 12.07 3.05
CA SER A 126 6.89 11.55 2.69
C SER A 126 7.04 10.11 3.17
N GLN A 127 7.92 9.35 2.49
CA GLN A 127 8.22 7.97 2.87
C GLN A 127 9.71 7.66 2.67
N ASP A 128 10.22 6.75 3.48
CA ASP A 128 11.52 6.12 3.27
C ASP A 128 11.42 5.02 2.21
N ILE A 129 12.51 4.83 1.46
CA ILE A 129 12.69 3.69 0.57
C ILE A 129 13.68 2.75 1.22
N GLY A 130 13.21 1.57 1.59
CA GLY A 130 14.00 0.51 2.20
C GLY A 130 14.32 -0.59 1.21
N VAL A 131 15.46 -1.24 1.39
CA VAL A 131 15.85 -2.47 0.71
C VAL A 131 16.05 -3.53 1.76
N VAL A 132 15.41 -4.68 1.56
CA VAL A 132 15.57 -5.83 2.45
C VAL A 132 16.76 -6.66 2.00
N ASP A 133 17.77 -6.79 2.86
CA ASP A 133 18.93 -7.61 2.60
C ASP A 133 18.62 -9.12 2.78
N PRO A 134 19.53 -10.02 2.39
CA PRO A 134 19.33 -11.47 2.55
C PRO A 134 19.18 -11.95 3.99
N SER A 135 19.57 -11.13 4.98
CA SER A 135 19.36 -11.41 6.41
C SER A 135 17.98 -10.97 6.93
N GLY A 136 17.17 -10.36 6.07
CA GLY A 136 15.84 -9.84 6.42
C GLY A 136 15.84 -8.42 7.01
N ARG A 137 17.00 -7.75 7.09
CA ARG A 137 17.09 -6.39 7.60
C ARG A 137 16.77 -5.36 6.53
N THR A 138 15.99 -4.35 6.90
CA THR A 138 15.69 -3.22 6.03
C THR A 138 16.75 -2.14 6.16
N GLN A 139 17.38 -1.78 5.04
CA GLN A 139 18.30 -0.64 4.95
C GLN A 139 17.60 0.50 4.21
N ILE A 140 17.59 1.68 4.81
CA ILE A 140 17.05 2.88 4.15
C ILE A 140 18.07 3.37 3.12
N VAL A 141 17.63 3.46 1.87
CA VAL A 141 18.49 3.82 0.72
C VAL A 141 18.06 5.11 0.04
N GLY A 142 16.94 5.71 0.45
CA GLY A 142 16.43 6.95 -0.10
C GLY A 142 15.12 7.37 0.53
N GLN A 143 14.59 8.49 0.03
CA GLN A 143 13.30 9.05 0.48
C GLN A 143 12.52 9.57 -0.71
N ARG A 144 11.19 9.46 -0.64
CA ARG A 144 10.25 10.23 -1.44
C ARG A 144 9.70 11.35 -0.57
N ILE A 145 9.98 12.59 -0.92
CA ILE A 145 9.56 13.75 -0.14
C ILE A 145 8.26 14.30 -0.70
N ALA A 146 7.25 14.43 0.16
CA ALA A 146 6.03 15.14 -0.14
C ALA A 146 6.32 16.63 -0.22
N ARG A 147 6.56 17.13 -1.42
CA ARG A 147 6.83 18.54 -1.68
C ARG A 147 5.61 19.17 -2.32
N ARG A 148 5.36 20.41 -1.98
CA ARG A 148 4.37 21.26 -2.64
C ARG A 148 5.07 22.04 -3.76
N PRO A 149 4.93 21.69 -5.03
CA PRO A 149 5.26 22.62 -6.09
C PRO A 149 4.18 23.70 -6.13
N ALA A 150 4.54 24.92 -5.88
CA ALA A 150 3.81 26.16 -6.01
C ALA A 150 2.41 26.06 -6.67
N GLY A 151 1.40 25.80 -5.91
CA GLY A 151 -0.02 25.89 -6.30
C GLY A 151 -0.53 24.87 -7.33
N LYS A 152 0.31 24.29 -8.14
CA LYS A 152 -0.08 23.38 -9.24
C LYS A 152 -0.07 21.90 -8.88
N PHE A 153 0.58 21.54 -7.81
CA PHE A 153 0.72 20.13 -7.42
C PHE A 153 -0.54 19.57 -6.78
N CYS A 154 -1.38 20.41 -6.24
CA CYS A 154 -2.47 19.97 -5.39
C CYS A 154 -3.75 19.60 -6.14
N ARG A 155 -3.89 19.98 -7.41
CA ARG A 155 -5.08 19.66 -8.21
C ARG A 155 -4.69 19.47 -9.66
N GLY A 156 -5.16 18.39 -10.26
CA GLY A 156 -4.83 18.02 -11.63
C GLY A 156 -3.36 17.71 -11.87
N ALA A 157 -2.56 17.52 -10.81
CA ALA A 157 -1.17 17.13 -10.93
C ALA A 157 -1.08 15.62 -11.15
N LYS A 158 -0.23 15.21 -12.08
CA LYS A 158 0.08 13.79 -12.27
C LYS A 158 0.86 13.27 -11.07
N LEU A 159 0.28 12.34 -10.35
CA LEU A 159 0.90 11.64 -9.21
C LEU A 159 1.50 10.31 -9.63
N ASP A 160 1.30 9.92 -10.88
CA ASP A 160 1.81 8.66 -11.42
C ASP A 160 3.31 8.50 -11.16
N CYS A 161 3.71 7.34 -10.63
CA CYS A 161 5.08 7.00 -10.27
C CYS A 161 5.78 7.93 -9.25
N LYS A 162 5.11 8.96 -8.72
CA LYS A 162 5.67 9.90 -7.73
C LYS A 162 5.24 9.59 -6.31
N VAL A 163 4.05 9.05 -6.15
CA VAL A 163 3.44 8.66 -4.88
C VAL A 163 2.96 7.23 -5.03
N ASP A 164 3.04 6.43 -3.98
CA ASP A 164 2.42 5.10 -3.94
C ASP A 164 1.30 5.03 -2.88
N TYR A 165 0.59 3.90 -2.84
CA TYR A 165 -0.52 3.72 -1.90
C TYR A 165 -0.15 3.96 -0.45
N LEU A 166 1.05 3.55 -0.03
CA LEU A 166 1.51 3.68 1.36
C LEU A 166 1.66 5.14 1.82
N GLN A 167 1.89 6.06 0.88
CA GLN A 167 1.99 7.49 1.15
C GLN A 167 0.62 8.17 1.20
N PHE A 168 -0.40 7.55 0.61
CA PHE A 168 -1.65 8.20 0.27
C PHE A 168 -2.74 7.94 1.30
N CYS A 169 -3.47 8.99 1.62
CA CYS A 169 -4.62 8.97 2.52
C CYS A 169 -5.75 9.78 1.88
N HIS A 170 -6.97 9.30 1.97
CA HIS A 170 -8.12 10.03 1.49
C HIS A 170 -9.35 9.83 2.39
N THR A 171 -10.34 10.71 2.27
CA THR A 171 -11.62 10.56 2.96
C THR A 171 -12.54 9.56 2.27
N ALA A 172 -13.45 8.96 3.01
CA ALA A 172 -14.51 8.14 2.40
C ALA A 172 -15.41 8.96 1.44
N ARG A 173 -15.65 10.25 1.72
CA ARG A 173 -16.50 11.10 0.88
C ARG A 173 -15.95 11.40 -0.51
N ILE A 174 -14.61 11.33 -0.73
CA ILE A 174 -14.06 11.54 -2.07
C ILE A 174 -14.45 10.41 -3.03
N LEU A 175 -14.75 9.23 -2.52
CA LEU A 175 -15.19 8.09 -3.33
C LEU A 175 -16.58 8.34 -3.95
N GLU A 176 -17.45 9.09 -3.29
CA GLU A 176 -18.74 9.52 -3.85
C GLU A 176 -18.54 10.51 -4.98
N LYS A 177 -17.64 11.49 -4.80
CA LYS A 177 -17.25 12.42 -5.86
C LYS A 177 -16.65 11.68 -7.05
N TYR A 178 -15.82 10.66 -6.78
CA TYR A 178 -15.22 9.82 -7.80
C TYR A 178 -16.30 9.08 -8.62
N ARG A 179 -17.20 8.36 -7.95
CA ARG A 179 -18.32 7.66 -8.62
C ARG A 179 -19.16 8.60 -9.46
N SER A 180 -19.46 9.77 -8.95
CA SER A 180 -20.23 10.77 -9.66
C SER A 180 -19.53 11.30 -10.90
N ALA A 181 -18.22 11.56 -10.83
CA ALA A 181 -17.43 12.13 -11.92
C ALA A 181 -17.08 11.11 -13.02
N TYR A 182 -16.66 9.91 -12.62
CA TYR A 182 -16.16 8.89 -13.55
C TYR A 182 -17.18 7.82 -13.92
N LYS A 183 -18.39 7.86 -13.32
CA LYS A 183 -19.49 6.90 -13.56
C LYS A 183 -19.08 5.44 -13.36
N THR A 184 -18.21 5.20 -12.37
CA THR A 184 -17.71 3.86 -12.03
C THR A 184 -17.44 3.75 -10.53
N ASP A 185 -17.57 2.54 -9.99
CA ASP A 185 -17.14 2.13 -8.66
C ASP A 185 -15.80 1.35 -8.69
N GLN A 186 -15.21 1.21 -9.86
CA GLN A 186 -13.87 0.68 -10.04
C GLN A 186 -12.85 1.82 -9.86
N TYR A 187 -12.41 2.02 -8.61
CA TYR A 187 -11.46 3.08 -8.25
C TYR A 187 -10.05 2.79 -8.76
N HIS A 188 -9.61 1.54 -8.61
CA HIS A 188 -8.30 1.07 -9.03
C HIS A 188 -8.43 0.23 -10.29
N THR A 189 -7.53 0.42 -11.25
CA THR A 189 -7.52 -0.42 -12.44
C THR A 189 -7.18 -1.86 -12.10
N GLU A 190 -7.94 -2.81 -12.64
CA GLU A 190 -7.71 -4.25 -12.49
C GLU A 190 -6.97 -4.85 -13.69
N ASP A 191 -6.69 -4.02 -14.71
CA ASP A 191 -5.95 -4.45 -15.90
C ASP A 191 -4.48 -4.72 -15.53
N ARG A 192 -4.04 -5.95 -15.69
CA ARG A 192 -2.65 -6.36 -15.41
C ARG A 192 -1.61 -5.64 -16.26
N ARG A 193 -2.00 -5.11 -17.43
CA ARG A 193 -1.11 -4.32 -18.29
C ARG A 193 -0.73 -2.99 -17.63
N GLU A 194 -1.61 -2.48 -16.76
CA GLU A 194 -1.42 -1.22 -16.03
C GLU A 194 -0.80 -1.41 -14.64
N ARG A 195 -0.31 -2.60 -14.30
CA ARG A 195 0.20 -2.95 -12.95
C ARG A 195 1.24 -1.99 -12.38
N HIS A 196 2.00 -1.31 -13.24
CA HIS A 196 3.04 -0.37 -12.84
C HIS A 196 2.53 1.06 -12.62
N HIS A 197 1.29 1.32 -12.99
CA HIS A 197 0.67 2.65 -12.95
C HIS A 197 -0.65 2.66 -12.18
N ALA A 198 -1.08 1.54 -11.63
CA ALA A 198 -2.40 1.39 -11.03
C ALA A 198 -2.65 2.37 -9.88
N ASP A 199 -1.65 2.57 -9.01
CA ASP A 199 -1.67 3.56 -7.94
C ASP A 199 -1.73 4.98 -8.48
N GLY A 200 -0.86 5.31 -9.44
CA GLY A 200 -0.81 6.62 -10.07
C GLY A 200 -2.10 7.00 -10.79
N ILE A 201 -2.73 6.06 -11.49
CA ILE A 201 -4.02 6.29 -12.18
C ILE A 201 -5.11 6.68 -11.17
N PHE A 202 -5.23 5.94 -10.07
CA PHE A 202 -6.18 6.26 -9.01
C PHE A 202 -5.91 7.64 -8.41
N MET A 203 -4.68 7.92 -8.03
CA MET A 203 -4.30 9.17 -7.39
C MET A 203 -4.44 10.37 -8.33
N GLU A 204 -4.13 10.22 -9.63
CA GLU A 204 -4.36 11.26 -10.62
C GLU A 204 -5.86 11.58 -10.76
N ARG A 205 -6.72 10.56 -10.79
CA ARG A 205 -8.17 10.76 -10.82
C ARG A 205 -8.69 11.47 -9.58
N ILE A 206 -8.19 11.10 -8.40
CA ILE A 206 -8.50 11.83 -7.16
C ILE A 206 -7.99 13.28 -7.26
N GLY A 207 -6.76 13.50 -7.71
CA GLY A 207 -6.16 14.82 -7.88
C GLY A 207 -6.91 15.74 -8.85
N ASN A 208 -7.66 15.18 -9.81
CA ASN A 208 -8.55 15.93 -10.69
C ASN A 208 -9.85 16.39 -9.98
N LEU A 209 -10.22 15.76 -8.89
CA LEU A 209 -11.44 16.05 -8.15
C LEU A 209 -11.22 16.95 -6.93
N THR A 210 -10.02 16.92 -6.37
CA THR A 210 -9.69 17.66 -5.15
C THR A 210 -8.21 18.05 -5.10
N THR A 211 -7.87 18.97 -4.21
CA THR A 211 -6.49 19.26 -3.87
C THR A 211 -5.91 18.09 -3.07
N VAL A 212 -4.74 17.57 -3.47
CA VAL A 212 -4.00 16.57 -2.72
C VAL A 212 -2.95 17.27 -1.85
N HIS A 213 -3.15 17.25 -0.55
CA HIS A 213 -2.35 18.01 0.43
C HIS A 213 -1.05 17.25 0.78
N PRO A 214 0.13 17.85 0.60
CA PRO A 214 1.38 17.25 1.02
C PRO A 214 1.62 17.38 2.51
N ILE A 215 2.05 16.32 3.15
CA ILE A 215 2.54 16.29 4.53
C ILE A 215 4.04 15.97 4.46
N PRO A 216 4.94 16.96 4.63
CA PRO A 216 6.39 16.78 4.43
C PRO A 216 7.04 16.06 5.63
N LYS A 217 6.38 15.06 6.18
CA LYS A 217 6.86 14.20 7.26
C LYS A 217 6.96 12.78 6.75
N VAL A 218 8.05 12.10 7.09
CA VAL A 218 8.25 10.69 6.73
C VAL A 218 7.41 9.85 7.66
N LEU A 219 6.41 9.13 7.12
CA LEU A 219 5.42 8.38 7.90
C LEU A 219 5.43 6.87 7.62
N SER A 220 6.24 6.44 6.66
CA SER A 220 6.25 5.04 6.24
C SER A 220 7.56 4.63 5.61
N VAL A 221 7.76 3.32 5.49
CA VAL A 221 8.87 2.70 4.75
C VAL A 221 8.29 1.81 3.66
N ASN A 222 8.54 2.15 2.39
CA ASN A 222 8.30 1.25 1.27
C ASN A 222 9.48 0.29 1.15
N ARG A 223 9.26 -0.98 1.46
CA ARG A 223 10.31 -2.00 1.47
C ARG A 223 10.37 -2.73 0.14
N ARG A 224 11.54 -2.74 -0.45
CA ARG A 224 11.82 -3.47 -1.67
C ARG A 224 12.47 -4.80 -1.34
N THR A 225 11.74 -5.86 -1.59
CA THR A 225 12.17 -7.26 -1.44
C THR A 225 12.62 -7.81 -2.79
N ALA A 226 13.23 -9.00 -2.79
CA ALA A 226 13.62 -9.68 -4.02
C ALA A 226 12.45 -9.95 -5.00
N ASP A 227 11.22 -9.98 -4.47
CA ASP A 227 10.01 -10.24 -5.24
C ASP A 227 9.23 -8.97 -5.59
N SER A 228 9.75 -7.78 -5.28
CA SER A 228 9.08 -6.51 -5.58
C SER A 228 9.00 -6.26 -7.08
N VAL A 229 7.82 -5.90 -7.57
CA VAL A 229 7.51 -5.66 -8.99
C VAL A 229 8.37 -4.54 -9.59
N ASN A 230 8.68 -3.52 -8.80
CA ASN A 230 9.40 -2.33 -9.26
C ASN A 230 10.92 -2.50 -9.43
N LEU A 231 11.48 -3.69 -9.17
CA LEU A 231 12.91 -3.96 -9.37
C LEU A 231 13.32 -4.00 -10.85
N GLU A 232 12.38 -4.28 -11.74
CA GLU A 232 12.65 -4.43 -13.18
C GLU A 232 12.91 -3.08 -13.88
N TYR A 233 12.50 -1.95 -13.29
CA TYR A 233 12.55 -0.62 -13.91
C TYR A 233 13.61 0.31 -13.33
N ALA A 234 14.50 -0.19 -12.49
CA ALA A 234 15.46 0.67 -11.83
C ALA A 234 16.67 0.95 -12.72
N THR A 235 16.58 1.99 -13.57
CA THR A 235 17.71 2.61 -14.29
C THR A 235 18.66 3.38 -13.36
N THR A 236 18.33 3.54 -12.11
CA THR A 236 19.13 4.22 -11.08
C THR A 236 20.23 3.30 -10.52
N PRO A 237 21.32 3.85 -9.93
CA PRO A 237 22.35 3.04 -9.25
C PRO A 237 21.77 2.10 -8.20
N ILE A 238 20.74 2.54 -7.47
CA ILE A 238 20.00 1.75 -6.46
C ILE A 238 19.31 0.56 -7.13
N GLY A 239 18.68 0.76 -8.26
CA GLY A 239 18.02 -0.32 -9.00
C GLY A 239 18.99 -1.34 -9.57
N ARG A 240 20.17 -0.92 -9.99
CA ARG A 240 21.23 -1.86 -10.42
C ARG A 240 21.72 -2.71 -9.25
N ALA A 241 21.89 -2.13 -8.07
CA ALA A 241 22.25 -2.87 -6.86
C ALA A 241 21.16 -3.90 -6.49
N LEU A 242 19.89 -3.52 -6.59
CA LEU A 242 18.74 -4.40 -6.33
C LEU A 242 18.60 -5.51 -7.37
N ALA A 243 18.80 -5.21 -8.66
CA ALA A 243 18.81 -6.21 -9.73
C ALA A 243 19.92 -7.24 -9.50
N THR A 244 21.07 -6.82 -9.00
CA THR A 244 22.19 -7.71 -8.65
C THR A 244 21.83 -8.60 -7.46
N ILE A 245 21.13 -8.09 -6.45
CA ILE A 245 20.64 -8.87 -5.30
C ILE A 245 19.60 -9.90 -5.76
N LYS A 246 18.66 -9.50 -6.63
CA LYS A 246 17.65 -10.40 -7.21
C LYS A 246 18.28 -11.54 -8.01
N ALA A 247 19.26 -11.22 -8.84
CA ALA A 247 19.98 -12.22 -9.65
C ALA A 247 20.73 -13.23 -8.76
N LYS A 248 21.36 -12.77 -7.67
CA LYS A 248 22.04 -13.64 -6.70
C LYS A 248 21.06 -14.52 -5.92
N ALA A 249 19.92 -13.97 -5.49
CA ALA A 249 18.88 -14.71 -4.78
C ALA A 249 18.23 -15.78 -5.68
N LYS A 250 17.94 -15.45 -6.95
CA LYS A 250 17.43 -16.38 -7.95
C LYS A 250 18.42 -17.51 -8.21
N GLY A 251 19.68 -17.20 -8.41
CA GLY A 251 20.74 -18.20 -8.61
C GLY A 251 20.99 -19.10 -7.39
N ALA A 252 20.80 -18.59 -6.17
CA ALA A 252 20.84 -19.39 -4.94
C ALA A 252 19.65 -20.36 -4.85
N ARG A 253 18.44 -19.89 -5.19
CA ARG A 253 17.22 -20.72 -5.23
C ARG A 253 17.32 -21.84 -6.28
N GLU A 254 17.80 -21.53 -7.48
CA GLU A 254 17.99 -22.52 -8.55
C GLU A 254 19.03 -23.58 -8.20
N ARG A 255 20.07 -23.25 -7.41
CA ARG A 255 21.05 -24.22 -6.90
C ARG A 255 20.49 -25.14 -5.81
N LEU A 256 19.59 -24.64 -4.96
CA LEU A 256 18.94 -25.42 -3.90
C LEU A 256 17.92 -26.43 -4.43
N PHE A 257 17.36 -26.17 -5.62
CA PHE A 257 16.33 -27.02 -6.25
C PHE A 257 16.81 -27.79 -7.49
N ARG A 258 18.13 -27.81 -7.79
CA ARG A 258 18.64 -28.71 -8.82
C ARG A 258 18.54 -30.15 -8.30
N PRO A 259 17.83 -31.06 -8.99
CA PRO A 259 17.91 -32.48 -8.67
C PRO A 259 19.38 -32.94 -8.80
N LYS A 260 19.88 -33.63 -7.81
CA LYS A 260 21.19 -34.26 -7.91
C LYS A 260 21.13 -35.26 -9.09
N PRO A 261 22.12 -35.24 -9.99
CA PRO A 261 22.22 -36.32 -10.98
C PRO A 261 22.42 -37.62 -10.23
N TYR A 262 21.64 -38.64 -10.61
CA TYR A 262 21.79 -40.01 -10.15
C TYR A 262 23.06 -40.61 -10.69
#